data_e7f40c12ab2b073e7aa191a2157c957c
#
_entry.id   e7f40c12ab2b073e7aa191a2157c957c
#
_cell.length_a   1.000
_cell.length_b   1.000
_cell.length_c   1.000
_cell.angle_alpha   90.00
_cell.angle_beta   90.00
_cell.angle_gamma   90.00
#
_symmetry.space_group_name_H-M   'P 1'
#
loop_
_entity.id
_entity.type
_entity.pdbx_description
1 polymer ?
#
loop_
_entity_poly.entity_id
_entity_poly.type
_entity_poly.pdbx_seq_one_letter_code
_entity_poly.pdbx_strand_id
1 'polypeptide(L)'
;SSAADLVSSFKQVAVDRTTAHRRLYELEQTSHEIIATMMTQIRQSGHAIEMQVPEGIYMDGYPGPYGQIITNFINNALLHAFAGRTGGHMRLSASTPVPDRVQIRFQDDGAGILEQDLKQIFEPFFTTKRGEGGSGLGLSIIYNIVTSLLAGQISVESAVGKGTVFTLDLPLIAPIHDIPASGT
;
A
#
# COMPACT_ATOMS: atom_id res chain seq x y z
N SER A 1 18.29 -9.46 11.16
CA SER A 1 18.25 -8.40 12.19
C SER A 1 17.51 -7.19 11.68
N SER A 2 16.98 -6.39 12.56
CA SER A 2 16.19 -5.21 12.19
C SER A 2 16.99 -4.21 11.34
N ALA A 3 18.29 -4.07 11.55
CA ALA A 3 19.13 -3.15 10.80
C ALA A 3 19.31 -3.61 9.34
N ALA A 4 19.48 -4.91 9.11
CA ALA A 4 19.58 -5.47 7.76
C ALA A 4 18.24 -5.33 7.02
N ASP A 5 17.12 -5.55 7.70
CA ASP A 5 15.79 -5.39 7.14
C ASP A 5 15.50 -3.93 6.75
N LEU A 6 15.91 -2.97 7.58
CA LEU A 6 15.78 -1.55 7.30
C LEU A 6 16.58 -1.14 6.06
N VAL A 7 17.84 -1.54 5.97
CA VAL A 7 18.69 -1.23 4.82
C VAL A 7 18.13 -1.88 3.55
N SER A 8 17.65 -3.11 3.63
CA SER A 8 17.03 -3.80 2.49
C SER A 8 15.77 -3.06 2.03
N SER A 9 14.92 -2.60 2.96
CA SER A 9 13.70 -1.85 2.63
C SER A 9 14.02 -0.52 1.96
N PHE A 10 15.01 0.23 2.46
CA PHE A 10 15.45 1.47 1.82
C PHE A 10 16.04 1.24 0.43
N LYS A 11 16.86 0.21 0.27
CA LYS A 11 17.42 -0.17 -1.04
C LYS A 11 16.32 -0.53 -2.02
N GLN A 12 15.31 -1.28 -1.59
CA GLN A 12 14.20 -1.67 -2.44
C GLN A 12 13.42 -0.46 -2.93
N VAL A 13 13.10 0.51 -2.07
CA VAL A 13 12.42 1.74 -2.46
C VAL A 13 13.28 2.54 -3.44
N ALA A 14 14.57 2.72 -3.17
CA ALA A 14 15.47 3.46 -4.04
C ALA A 14 15.62 2.78 -5.40
N VAL A 15 15.77 1.44 -5.43
CA VAL A 15 15.88 0.66 -6.67
C VAL A 15 14.55 0.76 -7.44
N ASP A 16 13.41 0.62 -6.78
CA ASP A 16 12.11 0.71 -7.44
C ASP A 16 11.89 2.09 -8.08
N ARG A 17 12.32 3.17 -7.43
CA ARG A 17 12.24 4.50 -8.01
C ARG A 17 13.15 4.68 -9.22
N THR A 18 14.36 4.10 -9.19
CA THR A 18 15.32 4.21 -10.30
C THR A 18 15.04 3.24 -11.44
N THR A 19 14.43 2.08 -11.14
CA THR A 19 14.13 1.03 -12.11
C THR A 19 12.65 0.93 -12.45
N ALA A 20 11.81 1.78 -11.85
CA ALA A 20 10.38 1.76 -12.09
C ALA A 20 10.09 2.11 -13.55
N HIS A 21 9.53 1.15 -14.27
CA HIS A 21 9.14 1.33 -15.65
C HIS A 21 7.72 1.85 -15.74
N ARG A 22 7.57 2.97 -16.41
CA ARG A 22 6.28 3.55 -16.72
C ARG A 22 5.60 2.73 -17.80
N ARG A 23 4.34 2.38 -17.60
CA ARG A 23 3.52 1.76 -18.63
C ARG A 23 2.03 1.96 -18.36
N LEU A 24 1.23 1.75 -19.40
CA LEU A 24 -0.21 1.68 -19.25
C LEU A 24 -0.59 0.30 -18.69
N TYR A 25 -1.44 0.29 -17.67
CA TYR A 25 -1.94 -0.96 -17.10
C TYR A 25 -3.40 -0.79 -16.67
N GLU A 26 -4.13 -1.89 -16.65
CA GLU A 26 -5.52 -1.92 -16.21
C GLU A 26 -5.55 -2.26 -14.71
N LEU A 27 -6.26 -1.43 -13.95
CA LEU A 27 -6.21 -1.48 -12.50
C LEU A 27 -6.76 -2.79 -11.93
N GLU A 28 -7.88 -3.27 -12.44
CA GLU A 28 -8.50 -4.52 -11.94
C GLU A 28 -7.58 -5.71 -12.16
N GLN A 29 -7.09 -5.90 -13.37
CA GLN A 29 -6.22 -7.01 -13.72
C GLN A 29 -4.92 -6.98 -12.90
N THR A 30 -4.28 -5.84 -12.81
CA THR A 30 -3.02 -5.67 -12.05
C THR A 30 -3.25 -5.94 -10.57
N SER A 31 -4.32 -5.40 -10.00
CA SER A 31 -4.68 -5.65 -8.59
C SER A 31 -4.94 -7.13 -8.32
N HIS A 32 -5.65 -7.79 -9.23
CA HIS A 32 -5.92 -9.22 -9.12
C HIS A 32 -4.63 -10.05 -9.11
N GLU A 33 -3.69 -9.73 -9.99
CA GLU A 33 -2.39 -10.41 -10.06
C GLU A 33 -1.58 -10.21 -8.77
N ILE A 34 -1.57 -8.99 -8.24
CA ILE A 34 -0.86 -8.69 -6.99
C ILE A 34 -1.45 -9.48 -5.83
N ILE A 35 -2.76 -9.46 -5.67
CA ILE A 35 -3.45 -10.19 -4.61
C ILE A 35 -3.22 -11.68 -4.74
N ALA A 36 -3.23 -12.22 -5.96
CA ALA A 36 -2.98 -13.63 -6.22
C ALA A 36 -1.63 -14.09 -5.65
N THR A 37 -0.61 -13.27 -5.74
CA THR A 37 0.73 -13.61 -5.19
C THR A 37 0.71 -13.74 -3.66
N MET A 38 -0.26 -13.16 -2.98
CA MET A 38 -0.34 -13.15 -1.52
C MET A 38 -1.41 -14.08 -0.96
N MET A 39 -2.21 -14.73 -1.82
CA MET A 39 -3.36 -15.52 -1.36
C MET A 39 -2.97 -16.68 -0.43
N THR A 40 -1.85 -17.35 -0.70
CA THR A 40 -1.39 -18.43 0.18
C THR A 40 -1.13 -17.92 1.58
N GLN A 41 -0.41 -16.81 1.70
CA GLN A 41 -0.11 -16.19 2.99
C GLN A 41 -1.39 -15.74 3.71
N ILE A 42 -2.31 -15.12 2.98
CA ILE A 42 -3.57 -14.64 3.54
C ILE A 42 -4.39 -15.81 4.11
N ARG A 43 -4.53 -16.88 3.34
CA ARG A 43 -5.29 -18.07 3.77
C ARG A 43 -4.64 -18.78 4.94
N GLN A 44 -3.32 -18.94 4.92
CA GLN A 44 -2.58 -19.57 6.02
C GLN A 44 -2.71 -18.78 7.31
N SER A 45 -2.88 -17.47 7.23
CA SER A 45 -3.10 -16.60 8.38
C SER A 45 -4.54 -16.65 8.89
N GLY A 46 -5.44 -17.33 8.18
CA GLY A 46 -6.85 -17.46 8.57
C GLY A 46 -7.72 -16.25 8.24
N HIS A 47 -7.30 -15.45 7.26
CA HIS A 47 -7.98 -14.22 6.86
C HIS A 47 -8.45 -14.29 5.40
N ALA A 48 -9.23 -13.31 4.99
CA ALA A 48 -9.76 -13.23 3.63
C ALA A 48 -9.63 -11.81 3.07
N ILE A 49 -9.59 -11.72 1.75
CA ILE A 49 -9.60 -10.46 1.03
C ILE A 49 -10.64 -10.51 -0.09
N GLU A 50 -11.35 -9.41 -0.26
CA GLU A 50 -12.33 -9.20 -1.32
C GLU A 50 -11.85 -8.06 -2.21
N MET A 51 -12.07 -8.19 -3.51
CA MET A 51 -11.72 -7.14 -4.46
C MET A 51 -12.98 -6.63 -5.15
N GLN A 52 -13.18 -5.31 -5.11
CA GLN A 52 -14.28 -4.59 -5.75
C GLN A 52 -13.72 -3.48 -6.63
N VAL A 53 -12.92 -3.86 -7.61
CA VAL A 53 -12.29 -2.94 -8.55
C VAL A 53 -12.96 -3.12 -9.90
N PRO A 54 -13.62 -2.08 -10.44
CA PRO A 54 -14.25 -2.18 -11.75
C PRO A 54 -13.23 -2.43 -12.87
N GLU A 55 -13.63 -3.20 -13.88
CA GLU A 55 -12.87 -3.33 -15.11
C GLU A 55 -12.88 -2.00 -15.88
N GLY A 56 -11.86 -1.78 -16.70
CA GLY A 56 -11.79 -0.63 -17.60
C GLY A 56 -11.18 0.63 -17.02
N ILE A 57 -10.62 0.58 -15.81
CA ILE A 57 -9.85 1.70 -15.28
C ILE A 57 -8.40 1.52 -15.71
N TYR A 58 -7.93 2.38 -16.63
CA TYR A 58 -6.57 2.33 -17.14
C TYR A 58 -5.72 3.40 -16.47
N MET A 59 -4.55 2.98 -15.99
CA MET A 59 -3.59 3.84 -15.34
C MET A 59 -2.34 3.93 -16.22
N ASP A 60 -1.86 5.14 -16.46
CA ASP A 60 -0.57 5.38 -17.09
C ASP A 60 0.43 5.77 -16.01
N GLY A 61 1.25 4.83 -15.59
CA GLY A 61 2.11 5.05 -14.45
C GLY A 61 3.05 3.90 -14.16
N TYR A 62 3.09 3.46 -12.91
CA TYR A 62 4.12 2.58 -12.38
C TYR A 62 3.49 1.38 -11.67
N PRO A 63 3.24 0.27 -12.40
CA PRO A 63 2.58 -0.91 -11.80
C PRO A 63 3.42 -1.60 -10.72
N GLY A 64 4.76 -1.57 -10.81
CA GLY A 64 5.63 -2.11 -9.76
C GLY A 64 5.43 -1.42 -8.41
N PRO A 65 5.63 -0.11 -8.32
CA PRO A 65 5.34 0.66 -7.11
C PRO A 65 3.89 0.56 -6.64
N TYR A 66 2.91 0.50 -7.55
CA TYR A 66 1.52 0.24 -7.17
C TYR A 66 1.39 -1.11 -6.45
N GLY A 67 2.04 -2.15 -6.98
CA GLY A 67 2.07 -3.48 -6.34
C GLY A 67 2.68 -3.44 -4.96
N GLN A 68 3.74 -2.66 -4.77
CA GLN A 68 4.36 -2.44 -3.46
C GLN A 68 3.38 -1.83 -2.46
N ILE A 69 2.57 -0.87 -2.90
CA ILE A 69 1.55 -0.25 -2.04
C ILE A 69 0.57 -1.31 -1.54
N ILE A 70 0.02 -2.11 -2.44
CA ILE A 70 -1.00 -3.12 -2.10
C ILE A 70 -0.39 -4.20 -1.20
N THR A 71 0.80 -4.70 -1.53
CA THR A 71 1.51 -5.68 -0.73
C THR A 71 1.75 -5.17 0.69
N ASN A 72 2.17 -3.91 0.83
CA ASN A 72 2.42 -3.31 2.14
C ASN A 72 1.13 -3.12 2.94
N PHE A 73 0.02 -2.74 2.31
CA PHE A 73 -1.27 -2.68 2.99
C PHE A 73 -1.68 -4.06 3.54
N ILE A 74 -1.56 -5.10 2.73
CA ILE A 74 -1.92 -6.46 3.14
C ILE A 74 -1.02 -6.91 4.30
N ASN A 75 0.29 -6.75 4.18
CA ASN A 75 1.22 -7.13 5.25
C ASN A 75 0.94 -6.36 6.53
N ASN A 76 0.65 -5.08 6.43
CA ASN A 76 0.29 -4.26 7.59
C ASN A 76 -0.98 -4.77 8.28
N ALA A 77 -1.99 -5.14 7.51
CA ALA A 77 -3.21 -5.70 8.07
C ALA A 77 -2.95 -7.05 8.77
N LEU A 78 -2.19 -7.94 8.13
CA LEU A 78 -1.87 -9.25 8.69
C LEU A 78 -1.04 -9.13 9.97
N LEU A 79 -0.10 -8.19 10.03
CA LEU A 79 0.79 -8.04 11.18
C LEU A 79 0.14 -7.27 12.34
N HIS A 80 -0.57 -6.19 12.05
CA HIS A 80 -1.08 -5.26 13.07
C HIS A 80 -2.59 -5.37 13.29
N ALA A 81 -3.38 -5.23 12.23
CA ALA A 81 -4.84 -5.16 12.36
C ALA A 81 -5.42 -6.47 12.89
N PHE A 82 -4.87 -7.60 12.48
CA PHE A 82 -5.35 -8.93 12.82
C PHE A 82 -4.46 -9.67 13.82
N ALA A 83 -3.59 -8.95 14.53
CA ALA A 83 -2.69 -9.56 15.50
C ALA A 83 -3.49 -10.36 16.53
N GLY A 84 -3.13 -11.63 16.69
CA GLY A 84 -3.76 -12.52 17.68
C GLY A 84 -5.17 -12.99 17.33
N ARG A 85 -5.64 -12.79 16.09
CA ARG A 85 -7.00 -13.22 15.71
C ARG A 85 -7.01 -13.89 14.34
N THR A 86 -8.07 -14.63 14.06
CA THR A 86 -8.41 -15.19 12.75
C THR A 86 -9.74 -14.63 12.28
N GLY A 87 -10.11 -14.92 11.04
CA GLY A 87 -11.38 -14.46 10.50
C GLY A 87 -11.43 -13.00 10.10
N GLY A 88 -10.27 -12.34 9.97
CA GLY A 88 -10.20 -10.96 9.51
C GLY A 88 -10.54 -10.83 8.02
N HIS A 89 -11.19 -9.73 7.68
CA HIS A 89 -11.58 -9.41 6.31
C HIS A 89 -10.93 -8.13 5.82
N MET A 90 -10.35 -8.19 4.61
CA MET A 90 -9.81 -7.05 3.90
C MET A 90 -10.63 -6.80 2.64
N ARG A 91 -10.65 -5.56 2.19
CA ARG A 91 -11.31 -5.19 0.92
C ARG A 91 -10.48 -4.17 0.18
N LEU A 92 -10.21 -4.44 -1.08
CA LEU A 92 -9.62 -3.49 -2.01
C LEU A 92 -10.71 -3.04 -2.98
N SER A 93 -10.99 -1.76 -3.03
CA SER A 93 -12.01 -1.20 -3.92
C SER A 93 -11.49 0.03 -4.64
N ALA A 94 -12.11 0.38 -5.76
CA ALA A 94 -11.74 1.56 -6.53
C ALA A 94 -12.96 2.16 -7.21
N SER A 95 -12.88 3.47 -7.45
CA SER A 95 -13.87 4.23 -8.20
C SER A 95 -13.21 5.41 -8.89
N THR A 96 -13.87 5.97 -9.88
CA THR A 96 -13.40 7.18 -10.60
C THR A 96 -14.41 8.29 -10.38
N PRO A 97 -14.35 8.98 -9.22
CA PRO A 97 -15.35 10.02 -8.89
C PRO A 97 -15.29 11.22 -9.81
N VAL A 98 -14.13 11.49 -10.41
CA VAL A 98 -13.94 12.50 -11.45
C VAL A 98 -13.14 11.90 -12.60
N PRO A 99 -13.22 12.45 -13.84
CA PRO A 99 -12.67 11.79 -15.02
C PRO A 99 -11.18 11.49 -15.01
N ASP A 100 -10.37 12.34 -14.35
CA ASP A 100 -8.92 12.23 -14.42
C ASP A 100 -8.29 11.59 -13.20
N ARG A 101 -9.11 11.12 -12.26
CA ARG A 101 -8.61 10.61 -10.98
C ARG A 101 -9.27 9.29 -10.63
N VAL A 102 -8.54 8.48 -9.88
CA VAL A 102 -9.05 7.25 -9.28
C VAL A 102 -8.94 7.35 -7.77
N GLN A 103 -9.96 6.86 -7.09
CA GLN A 103 -9.94 6.67 -5.65
C GLN A 103 -9.83 5.18 -5.34
N ILE A 104 -8.78 4.80 -4.63
CA ILE A 104 -8.53 3.41 -4.25
C ILE A 104 -8.62 3.32 -2.73
N ARG A 105 -9.39 2.36 -2.24
CA ARG A 105 -9.58 2.16 -0.80
C ARG A 105 -9.15 0.76 -0.40
N PHE A 106 -8.35 0.70 0.66
CA PHE A 106 -8.01 -0.56 1.31
C PHE A 106 -8.58 -0.54 2.72
N GLN A 107 -9.42 -1.51 3.02
CA GLN A 107 -10.15 -1.59 4.28
C GLN A 107 -9.89 -2.91 4.98
N ASP A 108 -9.72 -2.85 6.30
CA ASP A 108 -9.72 -4.04 7.15
C ASP A 108 -10.74 -3.87 8.29
N ASP A 109 -11.19 -4.99 8.85
CA ASP A 109 -12.08 -5.02 10.01
C ASP A 109 -11.32 -5.38 11.30
N GLY A 110 -10.06 -4.97 11.37
CA GLY A 110 -9.17 -5.32 12.47
C GLY A 110 -9.32 -4.44 13.70
N ALA A 111 -8.25 -4.41 14.50
CA ALA A 111 -8.22 -3.73 15.78
C ALA A 111 -8.39 -2.21 15.70
N GLY A 112 -8.10 -1.62 14.55
CA GLY A 112 -8.09 -0.17 14.41
C GLY A 112 -6.82 0.45 15.00
N ILE A 113 -6.73 1.77 14.89
CA ILE A 113 -5.56 2.54 15.31
C ILE A 113 -6.03 3.57 16.34
N LEU A 114 -5.26 3.72 17.42
CA LEU A 114 -5.50 4.75 18.42
C LEU A 114 -5.42 6.13 17.76
N GLU A 115 -6.32 7.03 18.15
CA GLU A 115 -6.35 8.39 17.62
C GLU A 115 -5.01 9.11 17.78
N GLN A 116 -4.35 8.90 18.93
CA GLN A 116 -3.04 9.49 19.20
C GLN A 116 -1.95 8.99 18.23
N ASP A 117 -2.09 7.78 17.70
CA ASP A 117 -1.12 7.17 16.79
C ASP A 117 -1.37 7.57 15.33
N LEU A 118 -2.60 7.95 14.96
CA LEU A 118 -2.97 8.29 13.57
C LEU A 118 -2.08 9.39 12.98
N LYS A 119 -1.57 10.30 13.80
CA LYS A 119 -0.71 11.39 13.36
C LYS A 119 0.70 10.92 13.00
N GLN A 120 1.08 9.74 13.44
CA GLN A 120 2.45 9.23 13.33
C GLN A 120 2.59 8.01 12.43
N ILE A 121 1.48 7.42 11.95
CA ILE A 121 1.54 6.13 11.26
C ILE A 121 2.35 6.16 9.97
N PHE A 122 2.50 7.34 9.34
CA PHE A 122 3.29 7.49 8.12
C PHE A 122 4.74 7.90 8.38
N GLU A 123 5.10 8.12 9.63
CA GLU A 123 6.49 8.44 9.99
C GLU A 123 7.36 7.20 9.88
N PRO A 124 8.60 7.33 9.33
CA PRO A 124 9.52 6.20 9.30
C PRO A 124 9.78 5.65 10.70
N PHE A 125 9.85 4.32 10.79
CA PHE A 125 10.14 3.58 12.01
C PHE A 125 9.03 3.62 13.07
N PHE A 126 7.92 4.31 12.85
CA PHE A 126 6.80 4.23 13.78
C PHE A 126 6.10 2.88 13.63
N THR A 127 6.00 2.15 14.73
CA THR A 127 5.28 0.87 14.80
C THR A 127 4.92 0.54 16.24
N THR A 128 3.74 -0.06 16.43
CA THR A 128 3.31 -0.61 17.72
C THR A 128 3.83 -2.04 17.93
N LYS A 129 4.48 -2.63 16.91
CA LYS A 129 4.98 -4.01 16.90
C LYS A 129 6.50 -4.08 16.76
N ARG A 130 7.20 -3.08 17.26
CA ARG A 130 8.67 -3.07 17.22
C ARG A 130 9.21 -4.30 17.96
N GLY A 131 10.05 -5.08 17.27
CA GLY A 131 10.60 -6.33 17.80
C GLY A 131 9.79 -7.57 17.44
N GLU A 132 8.58 -7.42 16.89
CA GLU A 132 7.71 -8.54 16.48
C GLU A 132 7.58 -8.65 14.95
N GLY A 133 8.58 -8.18 14.19
CA GLY A 133 8.59 -8.23 12.74
C GLY A 133 8.19 -6.93 12.05
N GLY A 134 7.72 -5.92 12.80
CA GLY A 134 7.36 -4.63 12.23
C GLY A 134 8.56 -3.69 12.16
N SER A 135 8.98 -3.29 10.96
CA SER A 135 10.08 -2.34 10.77
C SER A 135 9.65 -0.88 10.96
N GLY A 136 8.36 -0.60 10.90
CA GLY A 136 7.84 0.78 10.88
C GLY A 136 8.03 1.50 9.56
N LEU A 137 8.41 0.80 8.49
CA LEU A 137 8.66 1.39 7.17
C LEU A 137 7.52 1.20 6.18
N GLY A 138 6.64 0.21 6.38
CA GLY A 138 5.61 -0.14 5.39
C GLY A 138 4.72 1.03 5.00
N LEU A 139 4.18 1.75 5.97
CA LEU A 139 3.29 2.90 5.70
C LEU A 139 4.05 4.12 5.21
N SER A 140 5.28 4.36 5.67
CA SER A 140 6.10 5.45 5.15
C SER A 140 6.50 5.22 3.70
N ILE A 141 6.75 3.98 3.31
CA ILE A 141 7.01 3.61 1.91
C ILE A 141 5.78 3.93 1.06
N ILE A 142 4.60 3.52 1.50
CA ILE A 142 3.34 3.83 0.80
C ILE A 142 3.17 5.34 0.65
N TYR A 143 3.35 6.07 1.74
CA TYR A 143 3.22 7.52 1.74
C TYR A 143 4.15 8.18 0.71
N ASN A 144 5.41 7.75 0.66
CA ASN A 144 6.38 8.30 -0.27
C ASN A 144 6.05 7.96 -1.73
N ILE A 145 5.62 6.73 -2.02
CA ILE A 145 5.21 6.35 -3.37
C ILE A 145 4.02 7.20 -3.81
N VAL A 146 3.00 7.30 -2.97
CA VAL A 146 1.77 8.02 -3.31
C VAL A 146 2.04 9.51 -3.54
N THR A 147 2.77 10.16 -2.63
CA THR A 147 2.95 11.60 -2.68
C THR A 147 4.05 12.04 -3.63
N SER A 148 5.17 11.31 -3.69
CA SER A 148 6.34 11.72 -4.49
C SER A 148 6.32 11.14 -5.90
N LEU A 149 6.02 9.85 -6.06
CA LEU A 149 6.08 9.21 -7.37
C LEU A 149 4.78 9.38 -8.14
N LEU A 150 3.64 9.23 -7.48
CA LEU A 150 2.34 9.19 -8.12
C LEU A 150 1.60 10.53 -8.08
N ALA A 151 2.12 11.50 -7.34
CA ALA A 151 1.53 12.84 -7.15
C ALA A 151 0.09 12.78 -6.64
N GLY A 152 -0.19 11.84 -5.77
CA GLY A 152 -1.49 11.65 -5.16
C GLY A 152 -1.52 12.03 -3.69
N GLN A 153 -2.60 11.66 -3.05
CA GLN A 153 -2.83 11.86 -1.63
C GLN A 153 -3.27 10.57 -0.98
N ILE A 154 -2.90 10.40 0.29
CA ILE A 154 -3.34 9.28 1.11
C ILE A 154 -3.99 9.82 2.37
N SER A 155 -5.10 9.22 2.76
CA SER A 155 -5.79 9.50 4.00
C SER A 155 -6.13 8.21 4.72
N VAL A 156 -6.39 8.32 6.02
CA VAL A 156 -6.72 7.18 6.86
C VAL A 156 -7.88 7.54 7.77
N GLU A 157 -8.82 6.61 7.91
CA GLU A 157 -9.89 6.65 8.90
C GLU A 157 -9.83 5.37 9.70
N SER A 158 -9.79 5.48 11.01
CA SER A 158 -9.71 4.33 11.90
C SER A 158 -10.27 4.67 13.27
N ALA A 159 -10.84 3.66 13.91
CA ALA A 159 -11.25 3.71 15.30
C ALA A 159 -10.99 2.35 15.93
N VAL A 160 -10.58 2.34 17.18
CA VAL A 160 -10.32 1.10 17.92
C VAL A 160 -11.58 0.21 17.91
N GLY A 161 -11.40 -1.04 17.53
CA GLY A 161 -12.48 -2.01 17.41
C GLY A 161 -13.30 -1.93 16.13
N LYS A 162 -13.03 -0.98 15.24
CA LYS A 162 -13.81 -0.77 14.00
C LYS A 162 -13.02 -0.93 12.72
N GLY A 163 -11.73 -1.28 12.84
CA GLY A 163 -10.88 -1.43 11.68
C GLY A 163 -10.32 -0.13 11.12
N THR A 164 -9.77 -0.20 9.93
CA THR A 164 -9.06 0.92 9.30
C THR A 164 -9.38 0.98 7.82
N VAL A 165 -9.51 2.19 7.29
CA VAL A 165 -9.67 2.45 5.86
C VAL A 165 -8.58 3.41 5.42
N PHE A 166 -7.74 2.98 4.49
CA PHE A 166 -6.81 3.84 3.77
C PHE A 166 -7.43 4.23 2.44
N THR A 167 -7.37 5.50 2.10
CA THR A 167 -7.89 6.01 0.83
C THR A 167 -6.77 6.68 0.06
N LEU A 168 -6.55 6.24 -1.18
CA LEU A 168 -5.61 6.84 -2.11
C LEU A 168 -6.41 7.62 -3.14
N ASP A 169 -6.02 8.88 -3.37
CA ASP A 169 -6.54 9.70 -4.46
C ASP A 169 -5.40 9.94 -5.43
N LEU A 170 -5.46 9.32 -6.60
CA LEU A 170 -4.36 9.30 -7.57
C LEU A 170 -4.81 9.86 -8.91
N PRO A 171 -3.93 10.61 -9.61
CA PRO A 171 -4.18 10.88 -11.02
C PRO A 171 -4.09 9.58 -11.82
N LEU A 172 -4.94 9.42 -12.83
CA LEU A 172 -4.88 8.27 -13.74
C LEU A 172 -3.59 8.27 -14.54
N ILE A 173 -3.04 9.44 -14.81
CA ILE A 173 -1.75 9.62 -15.51
C ILE A 173 -0.77 10.16 -14.48
N ALA A 174 0.17 9.32 -14.05
CA ALA A 174 1.20 9.73 -13.10
C ALA A 174 2.19 10.69 -13.78
N PRO A 175 2.84 11.58 -13.00
CA PRO A 175 3.89 12.45 -13.56
C PRO A 175 5.03 11.65 -14.15
N ILE A 176 5.64 12.22 -15.18
CA ILE A 176 6.87 11.68 -15.76
C ILE A 176 8.03 12.24 -14.92
N HIS A 177 8.82 11.33 -14.35
CA HIS A 177 10.01 11.71 -13.61
C HIS A 177 11.21 11.55 -14.54
N ASP A 178 11.90 12.66 -14.82
CA ASP A 178 13.16 12.62 -15.55
C ASP A 178 14.18 11.90 -14.67
N ILE A 179 14.69 10.78 -15.16
CA ILE A 179 15.86 10.17 -14.56
C ILE A 179 17.00 11.11 -14.91
N PRO A 180 17.72 11.71 -13.93
CA PRO A 180 18.88 12.52 -14.27
C PRO A 180 19.79 11.66 -15.13
N ALA A 181 20.17 12.14 -16.31
CA ALA A 181 21.16 11.47 -17.12
C ALA A 181 22.33 11.17 -16.18
N SER A 182 22.65 9.88 -16.01
CA SER A 182 23.81 9.49 -15.22
C SER A 182 24.99 10.25 -15.80
N GLY A 183 25.43 11.25 -15.07
CA GLY A 183 26.60 12.00 -15.46
C GLY A 183 27.74 11.02 -15.60
N THR A 184 28.25 10.91 -16.78
CA THR A 184 29.52 10.24 -17.04
C THR A 184 30.63 10.89 -16.20
#